data_735f1294ef1b15e0a158aa652d627bcc
#
_entry.id   735f1294ef1b15e0a158aa652d627bcc
#
_cell.length_a   1.000
_cell.length_b   1.000
_cell.length_c   1.000
_cell.angle_alpha   90.00
_cell.angle_beta   90.00
_cell.angle_gamma   90.00
#
_symmetry.space_group_name_H-M   'P 1'
#
loop_
_entity.id
_entity.type
_entity.pdbx_description
1 polymer ?
#
loop_
_entity_poly.entity_id
_entity_poly.type
_entity_poly.pdbx_seq_one_letter_code
_entity_poly.pdbx_strand_id
1 'polypeptide(L)'
;MVFLLLSILSSASVFIVFKLIDRNEVNTFSAIIINYITACSAGFFLSHSSPFSDQVIHSNWIFLSLILGVIFIAMFRLIGLSVQKAGVTSTTIASKMSVIIPILFSIFIETNDKLTLFKSVGIILALISVFFTSYRKEKKNLDLSVILLPLLIFVGIGILDSLIKFAQFKYVSEEVNLLFCGTTFMVAGLVGFLSLPFNRKAARDLIKVKSWLFGILLGLVNFGATIFIISALNSVNSLTGKKIESSILFGINNIGIVTLGVLIGFIFFKERPTKLNWIGISLSFVAILFLTLNQW
;
A
#
# COMPACT_ATOMS: atom_id res chain seq x y z
N MET A 1 -3.72 -10.89 -17.35
CA MET A 1 -2.59 -11.41 -16.56
C MET A 1 -1.37 -10.49 -16.54
N VAL A 2 -0.98 -9.85 -17.66
CA VAL A 2 0.18 -8.92 -17.70
C VAL A 2 0.02 -7.77 -16.71
N PHE A 3 -1.14 -7.11 -16.68
CA PHE A 3 -1.38 -6.01 -15.73
C PHE A 3 -1.31 -6.44 -14.25
N LEU A 4 -1.72 -7.67 -13.94
CA LEU A 4 -1.59 -8.20 -12.58
C LEU A 4 -0.12 -8.39 -12.19
N LEU A 5 0.71 -8.93 -13.07
CA LEU A 5 2.15 -9.05 -12.86
C LEU A 5 2.81 -7.68 -12.68
N LEU A 6 2.43 -6.69 -13.52
CA LEU A 6 2.93 -5.32 -13.40
C LEU A 6 2.50 -4.66 -12.08
N SER A 7 1.28 -4.92 -11.60
CA SER A 7 0.80 -4.45 -10.29
C SER A 7 1.62 -5.03 -9.15
N ILE A 8 1.86 -6.36 -9.17
CA ILE A 8 2.68 -7.05 -8.17
C ILE A 8 4.11 -6.48 -8.15
N LEU A 9 4.74 -6.36 -9.31
CA LEU A 9 6.09 -5.81 -9.44
C LEU A 9 6.16 -4.37 -8.95
N SER A 10 5.23 -3.52 -9.37
CA SER A 10 5.17 -2.11 -8.95
C SER A 10 4.97 -2.00 -7.44
N SER A 11 4.01 -2.73 -6.88
CA SER A 11 3.73 -2.71 -5.44
C SER A 11 4.91 -3.21 -4.60
N ALA A 12 5.57 -4.28 -5.01
CA ALA A 12 6.78 -4.77 -4.33
C ALA A 12 7.94 -3.78 -4.45
N SER A 13 8.06 -3.10 -5.61
CA SER A 13 9.10 -2.10 -5.85
C SER A 13 9.00 -0.89 -4.93
N VAL A 14 7.81 -0.52 -4.43
CA VAL A 14 7.67 0.54 -3.41
C VAL A 14 8.54 0.24 -2.19
N PHE A 15 8.49 -0.98 -1.67
CA PHE A 15 9.29 -1.38 -0.50
C PHE A 15 10.79 -1.44 -0.82
N ILE A 16 11.14 -1.86 -2.04
CA ILE A 16 12.54 -1.86 -2.53
C ILE A 16 13.07 -0.43 -2.56
N VAL A 17 12.33 0.50 -3.16
CA VAL A 17 12.75 1.90 -3.29
C VAL A 17 12.93 2.53 -1.91
N PHE A 18 12.06 2.26 -0.94
CA PHE A 18 12.27 2.72 0.43
C PHE A 18 13.58 2.19 1.04
N LYS A 19 13.92 0.93 0.78
CA LYS A 19 15.20 0.38 1.26
C LYS A 19 16.40 0.95 0.53
N LEU A 20 16.27 1.25 -0.76
CA LEU A 20 17.31 1.93 -1.54
C LEU A 20 17.50 3.38 -1.09
N ILE A 21 16.44 4.10 -0.75
CA ILE A 21 16.46 5.44 -0.15
C ILE A 21 17.35 5.43 1.11
N ASP A 22 17.15 4.44 2.00
CA ASP A 22 17.94 4.25 3.20
C ASP A 22 19.44 3.99 2.88
N ARG A 23 19.71 3.02 1.99
CA ARG A 23 21.10 2.68 1.60
C ARG A 23 21.87 3.81 0.94
N ASN A 24 21.18 4.72 0.26
CA ASN A 24 21.77 5.87 -0.42
C ASN A 24 21.75 7.15 0.42
N GLU A 25 21.35 7.04 1.69
CA GLU A 25 21.29 8.16 2.65
C GLU A 25 20.41 9.32 2.15
N VAL A 26 19.39 9.01 1.36
CA VAL A 26 18.42 10.00 0.87
C VAL A 26 17.40 10.30 1.96
N ASN A 27 17.00 11.56 2.08
CA ASN A 27 15.96 11.93 3.01
C ASN A 27 14.61 11.33 2.57
N THR A 28 14.11 10.37 3.34
CA THR A 28 12.89 9.63 3.03
C THR A 28 11.69 10.56 2.87
N PHE A 29 11.57 11.59 3.71
CA PHE A 29 10.41 12.49 3.66
C PHE A 29 10.43 13.38 2.41
N SER A 30 11.61 13.88 1.99
CA SER A 30 11.77 14.60 0.73
C SER A 30 11.39 13.74 -0.48
N ALA A 31 11.84 12.48 -0.49
CA ALA A 31 11.47 11.53 -1.55
C ALA A 31 9.96 11.24 -1.58
N ILE A 32 9.29 11.16 -0.42
CA ILE A 32 7.83 10.96 -0.33
C ILE A 32 7.06 12.15 -0.90
N ILE A 33 7.50 13.38 -0.64
CA ILE A 33 6.86 14.57 -1.21
C ILE A 33 6.94 14.53 -2.74
N ILE A 34 8.13 14.25 -3.29
CA ILE A 34 8.34 14.15 -4.73
C ILE A 34 7.54 12.99 -5.33
N ASN A 35 7.45 11.85 -4.61
CA ASN A 35 6.58 10.73 -5.00
C ASN A 35 5.13 11.18 -5.23
N TYR A 36 4.58 11.95 -4.32
CA TYR A 36 3.19 12.40 -4.47
C TYR A 36 3.02 13.44 -5.58
N ILE A 37 4.00 14.31 -5.81
CA ILE A 37 4.01 15.21 -6.96
C ILE A 37 4.00 14.39 -8.26
N THR A 38 4.85 13.37 -8.35
CA THR A 38 4.94 12.50 -9.53
C THR A 38 3.65 11.70 -9.75
N ALA A 39 3.12 11.07 -8.70
CA ALA A 39 1.91 10.27 -8.79
C ALA A 39 0.67 11.11 -9.12
N CYS A 40 0.56 12.31 -8.54
CA CYS A 40 -0.48 13.28 -8.85
C CYS A 40 -0.41 13.71 -10.31
N SER A 41 0.78 14.10 -10.80
CA SER A 41 0.98 14.50 -12.20
C SER A 41 0.59 13.38 -13.17
N ALA A 42 0.97 12.14 -12.86
CA ALA A 42 0.60 10.98 -13.67
C ALA A 42 -0.92 10.73 -13.65
N GLY A 43 -1.57 10.88 -12.50
CA GLY A 43 -3.02 10.71 -12.35
C GLY A 43 -3.83 11.71 -13.19
N PHE A 44 -3.49 13.00 -13.12
CA PHE A 44 -4.16 14.03 -13.92
C PHE A 44 -3.82 13.92 -15.40
N PHE A 45 -2.60 13.57 -15.75
CA PHE A 45 -2.21 13.37 -17.14
C PHE A 45 -3.03 12.25 -17.79
N LEU A 46 -3.19 11.11 -17.12
CA LEU A 46 -3.91 9.96 -17.65
C LEU A 46 -5.45 10.11 -17.57
N SER A 47 -5.96 10.91 -16.65
CA SER A 47 -7.40 11.23 -16.60
C SER A 47 -7.81 12.28 -17.63
N HIS A 48 -6.86 12.88 -18.34
CA HIS A 48 -7.08 14.01 -19.25
C HIS A 48 -7.88 15.16 -18.61
N SER A 49 -7.81 15.32 -17.31
CA SER A 49 -8.58 16.29 -16.53
C SER A 49 -7.67 17.19 -15.71
N SER A 50 -8.13 18.41 -15.44
CA SER A 50 -7.43 19.36 -14.59
C SER A 50 -7.76 19.13 -13.11
N PRO A 51 -6.82 19.35 -12.17
CA PRO A 51 -7.11 19.34 -10.73
C PRO A 51 -8.15 20.40 -10.30
N PHE A 52 -8.38 21.42 -11.12
CA PHE A 52 -9.33 22.51 -10.88
C PHE A 52 -10.58 22.39 -11.74
N SER A 53 -10.85 21.21 -12.32
CA SER A 53 -12.07 20.99 -13.10
C SER A 53 -13.30 20.97 -12.18
N ASP A 54 -14.46 21.33 -12.74
CA ASP A 54 -15.74 21.28 -12.02
C ASP A 54 -16.05 19.87 -11.48
N GLN A 55 -15.58 18.84 -12.17
CA GLN A 55 -15.69 17.44 -11.74
C GLN A 55 -14.94 17.16 -10.43
N VAL A 56 -13.87 17.90 -10.13
CA VAL A 56 -13.14 17.78 -8.86
C VAL A 56 -13.77 18.66 -7.79
N ILE A 57 -13.95 19.95 -8.09
CA ILE A 57 -14.35 20.97 -7.09
C ILE A 57 -15.75 20.69 -6.52
N HIS A 58 -16.69 20.26 -7.35
CA HIS A 58 -18.07 19.96 -6.95
C HIS A 58 -18.34 18.47 -6.69
N SER A 59 -17.28 17.65 -6.59
CA SER A 59 -17.44 16.23 -6.34
C SER A 59 -17.82 15.93 -4.90
N ASN A 60 -18.72 14.96 -4.71
CA ASN A 60 -19.10 14.48 -3.36
C ASN A 60 -17.95 13.73 -2.65
N TRP A 61 -16.90 13.33 -3.36
CA TRP A 61 -15.75 12.62 -2.82
C TRP A 61 -14.58 13.52 -2.44
N ILE A 62 -14.62 14.83 -2.72
CA ILE A 62 -13.52 15.77 -2.45
C ILE A 62 -13.09 15.75 -0.97
N PHE A 63 -14.07 15.73 -0.06
CA PHE A 63 -13.80 15.70 1.38
C PHE A 63 -13.06 14.42 1.79
N LEU A 64 -13.43 13.28 1.20
CA LEU A 64 -12.72 12.01 1.44
C LEU A 64 -11.29 12.05 0.88
N SER A 65 -11.08 12.67 -0.29
CA SER A 65 -9.73 12.86 -0.84
C SER A 65 -8.84 13.70 0.10
N LEU A 66 -9.41 14.72 0.77
CA LEU A 66 -8.67 15.51 1.76
C LEU A 66 -8.21 14.65 2.95
N ILE A 67 -9.12 13.88 3.54
CA ILE A 67 -8.80 12.98 4.66
C ILE A 67 -7.79 11.92 4.24
N LEU A 68 -8.05 11.25 3.11
CA LEU A 68 -7.18 10.21 2.57
C LEU A 68 -5.79 10.73 2.26
N GLY A 69 -5.66 11.92 1.68
CA GLY A 69 -4.37 12.53 1.37
C GLY A 69 -3.50 12.72 2.61
N VAL A 70 -4.10 13.18 3.73
CA VAL A 70 -3.40 13.29 5.02
C VAL A 70 -2.97 11.91 5.54
N ILE A 71 -3.84 10.91 5.46
CA ILE A 71 -3.52 9.55 5.90
C ILE A 71 -2.43 8.95 5.00
N PHE A 72 -2.51 9.13 3.69
CA PHE A 72 -1.52 8.60 2.75
C PHE A 72 -0.11 9.05 3.06
N ILE A 73 0.12 10.35 3.27
CA ILE A 73 1.47 10.83 3.56
C ILE A 73 1.98 10.33 4.90
N ALA A 74 1.12 10.24 5.91
CA ALA A 74 1.46 9.67 7.21
C ALA A 74 1.86 8.19 7.08
N MET A 75 1.05 7.40 6.34
CA MET A 75 1.31 5.98 6.14
C MET A 75 2.57 5.71 5.32
N PHE A 76 2.82 6.47 4.25
CA PHE A 76 4.05 6.32 3.48
C PHE A 76 5.30 6.63 4.30
N ARG A 77 5.21 7.62 5.19
CA ARG A 77 6.30 7.89 6.15
C ARG A 77 6.52 6.70 7.10
N LEU A 78 5.45 6.12 7.63
CA LEU A 78 5.52 4.94 8.49
C LEU A 78 6.06 3.71 7.75
N ILE A 79 5.64 3.47 6.49
CA ILE A 79 6.15 2.40 5.64
C ILE A 79 7.66 2.58 5.42
N GLY A 80 8.10 3.79 5.05
CA GLY A 80 9.52 4.07 4.87
C GLY A 80 10.33 3.78 6.13
N LEU A 81 9.89 4.26 7.29
CA LEU A 81 10.53 3.98 8.58
C LEU A 81 10.54 2.50 8.94
N SER A 82 9.44 1.81 8.67
CA SER A 82 9.33 0.37 8.97
C SER A 82 10.24 -0.47 8.07
N VAL A 83 10.31 -0.17 6.77
CA VAL A 83 11.24 -0.84 5.85
C VAL A 83 12.69 -0.68 6.31
N GLN A 84 13.04 0.51 6.81
CA GLN A 84 14.39 0.82 7.29
C GLN A 84 14.72 0.10 8.61
N LYS A 85 13.77 0.05 9.56
CA LYS A 85 13.98 -0.49 10.91
C LYS A 85 13.57 -1.96 11.06
N ALA A 86 12.38 -2.32 10.59
CA ALA A 86 11.82 -3.66 10.73
C ALA A 86 12.11 -4.59 9.52
N GLY A 87 12.52 -4.00 8.39
CA GLY A 87 12.85 -4.71 7.16
C GLY A 87 11.70 -4.81 6.17
N VAL A 88 12.04 -5.19 4.94
CA VAL A 88 11.10 -5.29 3.80
C VAL A 88 10.06 -6.37 4.06
N THR A 89 10.49 -7.55 4.51
CA THR A 89 9.62 -8.71 4.75
C THR A 89 8.49 -8.39 5.74
N SER A 90 8.83 -7.93 6.96
CA SER A 90 7.84 -7.63 8.01
C SER A 90 6.88 -6.52 7.59
N THR A 91 7.40 -5.47 6.94
CA THR A 91 6.60 -4.34 6.48
C THR A 91 5.62 -4.74 5.38
N THR A 92 6.07 -5.55 4.40
CA THR A 92 5.22 -6.03 3.30
C THR A 92 4.09 -6.92 3.83
N ILE A 93 4.39 -7.85 4.73
CA ILE A 93 3.38 -8.74 5.31
C ILE A 93 2.37 -7.94 6.12
N ALA A 94 2.81 -7.03 7.00
CA ALA A 94 1.92 -6.19 7.77
C ALA A 94 0.98 -5.36 6.87
N SER A 95 1.53 -4.74 5.82
CA SER A 95 0.75 -3.97 4.85
C SER A 95 -0.27 -4.82 4.08
N LYS A 96 0.04 -6.08 3.76
CA LYS A 96 -0.88 -6.93 2.98
C LYS A 96 -1.89 -7.69 3.83
N MET A 97 -1.52 -7.99 5.07
CA MET A 97 -2.47 -8.58 6.03
C MET A 97 -3.48 -7.55 6.55
N SER A 98 -3.24 -6.25 6.39
CA SER A 98 -4.19 -5.17 6.73
C SER A 98 -5.54 -5.32 6.03
N VAL A 99 -5.62 -6.11 4.95
CA VAL A 99 -6.86 -6.43 4.22
C VAL A 99 -7.98 -6.99 5.11
N ILE A 100 -7.63 -7.50 6.29
CA ILE A 100 -8.60 -7.93 7.30
C ILE A 100 -9.54 -6.78 7.70
N ILE A 101 -8.99 -5.57 7.87
CA ILE A 101 -9.75 -4.42 8.37
C ILE A 101 -10.85 -4.01 7.38
N PRO A 102 -10.57 -3.80 6.07
CA PRO A 102 -11.63 -3.55 5.10
C PRO A 102 -12.59 -4.75 4.91
N ILE A 103 -12.17 -5.99 5.16
CA ILE A 103 -13.09 -7.15 5.17
C ILE A 103 -14.05 -7.03 6.35
N LEU A 104 -13.57 -6.78 7.57
CA LEU A 104 -14.42 -6.58 8.73
C LEU A 104 -15.35 -5.38 8.54
N PHE A 105 -14.84 -4.28 8.00
CA PHE A 105 -15.63 -3.09 7.69
C PHE A 105 -16.75 -3.37 6.67
N SER A 106 -16.48 -4.22 5.66
CA SER A 106 -17.46 -4.66 4.67
C SER A 106 -18.65 -5.40 5.32
N ILE A 107 -18.37 -6.28 6.27
CA ILE A 107 -19.40 -7.05 6.99
C ILE A 107 -20.39 -6.13 7.74
N PHE A 108 -19.91 -4.97 8.20
CA PHE A 108 -20.76 -3.99 8.89
C PHE A 108 -21.57 -3.10 7.94
N ILE A 109 -21.09 -2.87 6.70
CA ILE A 109 -21.74 -1.94 5.75
C ILE A 109 -22.61 -2.69 4.74
N GLU A 110 -22.17 -3.85 4.29
CA GLU A 110 -22.87 -4.63 3.29
C GLU A 110 -23.74 -5.70 3.97
N THR A 111 -25.05 -5.55 3.91
CA THR A 111 -26.03 -6.49 4.54
C THR A 111 -25.91 -7.93 4.05
N ASN A 112 -25.33 -8.14 2.88
CA ASN A 112 -25.13 -9.45 2.26
C ASN A 112 -23.77 -10.09 2.59
N ASP A 113 -22.84 -9.37 3.18
CA ASP A 113 -21.51 -9.90 3.52
C ASP A 113 -21.53 -10.50 4.93
N LYS A 114 -21.35 -11.83 5.03
CA LYS A 114 -21.41 -12.57 6.31
C LYS A 114 -20.01 -13.03 6.74
N LEU A 115 -19.80 -13.05 8.05
CA LEU A 115 -18.61 -13.66 8.64
C LEU A 115 -18.73 -15.19 8.57
N THR A 116 -18.03 -15.79 7.61
CA THR A 116 -18.01 -17.25 7.46
C THR A 116 -16.83 -17.86 8.25
N LEU A 117 -16.85 -19.18 8.43
CA LEU A 117 -15.78 -19.91 9.11
C LEU A 117 -14.40 -19.65 8.45
N PHE A 118 -14.35 -19.68 7.12
CA PHE A 118 -13.11 -19.42 6.37
C PHE A 118 -12.58 -18.00 6.59
N LYS A 119 -13.44 -16.98 6.55
CA LYS A 119 -13.05 -15.60 6.87
C LYS A 119 -12.50 -15.50 8.30
N SER A 120 -13.19 -16.12 9.27
CA SER A 120 -12.77 -16.11 10.67
C SER A 120 -11.38 -16.74 10.86
N VAL A 121 -11.15 -17.92 10.27
CA VAL A 121 -9.85 -18.60 10.31
C VAL A 121 -8.78 -17.77 9.61
N GLY A 122 -9.08 -17.24 8.41
CA GLY A 122 -8.16 -16.37 7.67
C GLY A 122 -7.74 -15.14 8.46
N ILE A 123 -8.70 -14.48 9.16
CA ILE A 123 -8.43 -13.32 10.02
C ILE A 123 -7.47 -13.70 11.16
N ILE A 124 -7.74 -14.79 11.88
CA ILE A 124 -6.90 -15.25 12.99
C ILE A 124 -5.49 -15.57 12.51
N LEU A 125 -5.36 -16.32 11.40
CA LEU A 125 -4.07 -16.66 10.82
C LEU A 125 -3.28 -15.43 10.39
N ALA A 126 -3.93 -14.43 9.81
CA ALA A 126 -3.28 -13.20 9.38
C ALA A 126 -2.78 -12.37 10.58
N LEU A 127 -3.55 -12.26 11.67
CA LEU A 127 -3.10 -11.59 12.89
C LEU A 127 -1.86 -12.29 13.49
N ILE A 128 -1.89 -13.61 13.58
CA ILE A 128 -0.76 -14.41 14.06
C ILE A 128 0.45 -14.22 13.14
N SER A 129 0.25 -14.19 11.81
CA SER A 129 1.32 -14.02 10.83
C SER A 129 2.03 -12.67 11.00
N VAL A 130 1.29 -11.57 11.16
CA VAL A 130 1.87 -10.23 11.38
C VAL A 130 2.68 -10.20 12.67
N PHE A 131 2.16 -10.79 13.74
CA PHE A 131 2.87 -10.87 15.02
C PHE A 131 4.19 -11.67 14.89
N PHE A 132 4.15 -12.85 14.28
CA PHE A 132 5.33 -13.71 14.14
C PHE A 132 6.37 -13.13 13.19
N THR A 133 5.97 -12.47 12.10
CA THR A 133 6.90 -11.83 11.16
C THR A 133 7.54 -10.57 11.73
N SER A 134 6.85 -9.88 12.63
CA SER A 134 7.37 -8.70 13.31
C SER A 134 8.22 -9.01 14.52
N TYR A 135 8.11 -10.25 15.08
CA TYR A 135 8.85 -10.64 16.27
C TYR A 135 10.33 -10.85 15.95
N ARG A 136 11.20 -10.15 16.66
CA ARG A 136 12.67 -10.37 16.64
C ARG A 136 13.17 -10.75 18.02
N LYS A 137 13.82 -11.91 18.09
CA LYS A 137 14.51 -12.36 19.29
C LYS A 137 15.94 -11.82 19.25
N GLU A 138 16.15 -10.52 19.42
CA GLU A 138 17.53 -10.04 19.53
C GLU A 138 17.71 -8.88 20.51
N LYS A 139 18.72 -9.12 21.35
CA LYS A 139 19.58 -8.22 22.15
C LYS A 139 18.88 -7.35 23.22
N LYS A 140 19.63 -7.18 24.31
CA LYS A 140 19.40 -6.48 25.59
C LYS A 140 18.67 -5.12 25.54
N ASN A 141 18.40 -4.57 24.35
CA ASN A 141 17.55 -3.41 24.13
C ASN A 141 16.59 -3.75 22.97
N LEU A 142 15.40 -4.25 23.26
CA LEU A 142 14.31 -4.35 22.31
C LEU A 142 13.94 -2.93 21.85
N ASP A 143 14.33 -2.57 20.63
CA ASP A 143 13.78 -1.36 20.01
C ASP A 143 12.31 -1.64 19.68
N LEU A 144 11.42 -1.22 20.58
CA LEU A 144 9.98 -1.38 20.45
C LEU A 144 9.47 -0.89 19.09
N SER A 145 10.18 0.04 18.43
CA SER A 145 9.81 0.53 17.12
C SER A 145 9.82 -0.57 16.04
N VAL A 146 10.63 -1.61 16.19
CA VAL A 146 10.72 -2.74 15.23
C VAL A 146 9.41 -3.55 15.22
N ILE A 147 8.74 -3.67 16.37
CA ILE A 147 7.47 -4.39 16.48
C ILE A 147 6.29 -3.44 16.23
N LEU A 148 6.37 -2.24 16.80
CA LEU A 148 5.27 -1.28 16.75
C LEU A 148 5.01 -0.74 15.34
N LEU A 149 6.06 -0.49 14.54
CA LEU A 149 5.90 0.05 13.18
C LEU A 149 5.09 -0.86 12.25
N PRO A 150 5.37 -2.18 12.12
CA PRO A 150 4.52 -3.07 11.33
C PRO A 150 3.07 -3.13 11.83
N LEU A 151 2.85 -3.10 13.15
CA LEU A 151 1.49 -3.08 13.72
C LEU A 151 0.75 -1.80 13.39
N LEU A 152 1.39 -0.64 13.47
CA LEU A 152 0.81 0.64 13.05
C LEU A 152 0.50 0.67 11.56
N ILE A 153 1.35 0.05 10.73
CA ILE A 153 1.11 -0.09 9.29
C ILE A 153 -0.10 -0.99 9.04
N PHE A 154 -0.18 -2.13 9.72
CA PHE A 154 -1.32 -3.03 9.62
C PHE A 154 -2.64 -2.30 9.89
N VAL A 155 -2.73 -1.58 11.00
CA VAL A 155 -3.94 -0.83 11.36
C VAL A 155 -4.18 0.34 10.41
N GLY A 156 -3.16 1.15 10.15
CA GLY A 156 -3.29 2.39 9.38
C GLY A 156 -3.59 2.14 7.90
N ILE A 157 -2.95 1.16 7.25
CA ILE A 157 -3.29 0.76 5.88
C ILE A 157 -4.69 0.16 5.83
N GLY A 158 -5.07 -0.65 6.83
CA GLY A 158 -6.42 -1.20 6.88
C GLY A 158 -7.51 -0.14 6.98
N ILE A 159 -7.30 0.91 7.79
CA ILE A 159 -8.21 2.06 7.85
C ILE A 159 -8.24 2.80 6.51
N LEU A 160 -7.07 3.05 5.92
CA LEU A 160 -6.94 3.72 4.63
C LEU A 160 -7.70 2.96 3.53
N ASP A 161 -7.48 1.64 3.42
CA ASP A 161 -8.14 0.78 2.43
C ASP A 161 -9.66 0.73 2.66
N SER A 162 -10.13 0.74 3.93
CA SER A 162 -11.55 0.80 4.26
C SER A 162 -12.20 2.12 3.82
N LEU A 163 -11.50 3.25 4.01
CA LEU A 163 -11.99 4.55 3.57
C LEU A 163 -12.00 4.67 2.03
N ILE A 164 -11.00 4.09 1.34
CA ILE A 164 -11.00 4.02 -0.13
C ILE A 164 -12.19 3.18 -0.61
N LYS A 165 -12.41 2.00 -0.01
CA LYS A 165 -13.55 1.14 -0.34
C LYS A 165 -14.88 1.88 -0.13
N PHE A 166 -15.02 2.60 0.96
CA PHE A 166 -16.21 3.42 1.24
C PHE A 166 -16.41 4.51 0.19
N ALA A 167 -15.32 5.22 -0.20
CA ALA A 167 -15.38 6.24 -1.25
C ALA A 167 -15.84 5.65 -2.58
N GLN A 168 -15.26 4.51 -3.00
CA GLN A 168 -15.60 3.82 -4.23
C GLN A 168 -17.04 3.29 -4.22
N PHE A 169 -17.48 2.73 -3.11
CA PHE A 169 -18.84 2.23 -2.98
C PHE A 169 -19.89 3.32 -3.10
N LYS A 170 -19.63 4.50 -2.52
CA LYS A 170 -20.67 5.54 -2.36
C LYS A 170 -20.55 6.70 -3.35
N TYR A 171 -19.34 7.07 -3.78
CA TYR A 171 -19.10 8.34 -4.45
C TYR A 171 -18.25 8.27 -5.71
N VAL A 172 -17.44 7.23 -5.89
CA VAL A 172 -16.41 7.17 -6.95
C VAL A 172 -16.77 6.09 -7.97
N SER A 173 -17.21 6.50 -9.17
CA SER A 173 -17.39 5.57 -10.30
C SER A 173 -16.03 5.18 -10.93
N GLU A 174 -16.03 4.12 -11.77
CA GLU A 174 -14.82 3.68 -12.48
C GLU A 174 -14.21 4.80 -13.35
N GLU A 175 -15.05 5.65 -13.95
CA GLU A 175 -14.63 6.75 -14.85
C GLU A 175 -13.83 7.85 -14.13
N VAL A 176 -14.19 8.17 -12.88
CA VAL A 176 -13.53 9.23 -12.09
C VAL A 176 -12.46 8.68 -11.12
N ASN A 177 -12.21 7.37 -11.12
CA ASN A 177 -11.30 6.75 -10.18
C ASN A 177 -9.85 7.27 -10.30
N LEU A 178 -9.35 7.48 -11.54
CA LEU A 178 -8.03 8.08 -11.76
C LEU A 178 -7.96 9.54 -11.26
N LEU A 179 -9.04 10.29 -11.46
CA LEU A 179 -9.15 11.67 -11.00
C LEU A 179 -9.19 11.75 -9.47
N PHE A 180 -9.94 10.85 -8.83
CA PHE A 180 -9.97 10.67 -7.37
C PHE A 180 -8.59 10.33 -6.81
N CYS A 181 -7.86 9.37 -7.42
CA CYS A 181 -6.50 9.03 -7.02
C CYS A 181 -5.54 10.20 -7.19
N GLY A 182 -5.59 10.88 -8.36
CA GLY A 182 -4.77 12.07 -8.64
C GLY A 182 -4.99 13.17 -7.62
N THR A 183 -6.25 13.47 -7.28
CA THR A 183 -6.62 14.48 -6.28
C THR A 183 -6.15 14.08 -4.88
N THR A 184 -6.31 12.82 -4.50
CA THR A 184 -5.84 12.30 -3.21
C THR A 184 -4.32 12.42 -3.09
N PHE A 185 -3.57 12.09 -4.16
CA PHE A 185 -2.11 12.25 -4.18
C PHE A 185 -1.69 13.71 -4.20
N MET A 186 -2.45 14.59 -4.86
CA MET A 186 -2.23 16.04 -4.80
C MET A 186 -2.33 16.55 -3.36
N VAL A 187 -3.37 16.18 -2.65
CA VAL A 187 -3.54 16.56 -1.24
C VAL A 187 -2.40 16.02 -0.38
N ALA A 188 -2.00 14.75 -0.56
CA ALA A 188 -0.86 14.19 0.16
C ALA A 188 0.44 14.96 -0.10
N GLY A 189 0.69 15.34 -1.36
CA GLY A 189 1.82 16.16 -1.76
C GLY A 189 1.79 17.56 -1.13
N LEU A 190 0.63 18.22 -1.15
CA LEU A 190 0.42 19.54 -0.55
C LEU A 190 0.63 19.51 0.98
N VAL A 191 0.07 18.53 1.68
CA VAL A 191 0.29 18.36 3.13
C VAL A 191 1.75 18.11 3.44
N GLY A 192 2.44 17.30 2.61
CA GLY A 192 3.87 17.08 2.72
C GLY A 192 4.66 18.36 2.54
N PHE A 193 4.35 19.14 1.52
CA PHE A 193 5.00 20.42 1.24
C PHE A 193 4.77 21.43 2.36
N LEU A 194 3.53 21.57 2.84
CA LEU A 194 3.18 22.47 3.95
C LEU A 194 3.85 22.07 5.27
N SER A 195 4.25 20.81 5.43
CA SER A 195 4.98 20.35 6.62
C SER A 195 6.49 20.59 6.58
N LEU A 196 7.07 21.05 5.46
CA LEU A 196 8.50 21.33 5.30
C LEU A 196 9.07 22.36 6.30
N PRO A 197 8.36 23.45 6.67
CA PRO A 197 8.86 24.37 7.68
C PRO A 197 9.17 23.70 9.02
N PHE A 198 8.43 22.64 9.38
CA PHE A 198 8.67 21.85 10.58
C PHE A 198 9.75 20.77 10.42
N ASN A 199 10.26 20.55 9.19
CA ASN A 199 11.31 19.59 8.89
C ASN A 199 12.41 20.21 8.02
N ARG A 200 13.23 21.05 8.63
CA ARG A 200 14.31 21.79 7.94
C ARG A 200 15.29 20.90 7.17
N LYS A 201 15.52 19.66 7.64
CA LYS A 201 16.38 18.70 6.94
C LYS A 201 15.72 18.25 5.62
N ALA A 202 14.44 17.91 5.65
CA ALA A 202 13.71 17.54 4.45
C ALA A 202 13.61 18.72 3.46
N ALA A 203 13.33 19.94 3.94
CA ALA A 203 13.29 21.12 3.09
C ALA A 203 14.61 21.36 2.34
N ARG A 204 15.74 21.23 3.03
CA ARG A 204 17.09 21.36 2.43
C ARG A 204 17.37 20.23 1.44
N ASP A 205 16.97 18.99 1.78
CA ASP A 205 17.27 17.82 0.98
C ASP A 205 16.32 17.68 -0.23
N LEU A 206 15.20 18.41 -0.24
CA LEU A 206 14.29 18.48 -1.39
C LEU A 206 14.96 19.02 -2.66
N ILE A 207 15.98 19.88 -2.51
CA ILE A 207 16.72 20.48 -3.64
C ILE A 207 17.73 19.48 -4.23
N LYS A 208 18.10 18.42 -3.50
CA LYS A 208 19.10 17.45 -3.94
C LYS A 208 18.61 16.59 -5.08
N VAL A 209 19.41 16.44 -6.14
CA VAL A 209 19.13 15.59 -7.31
C VAL A 209 18.78 14.15 -6.91
N LYS A 210 19.49 13.59 -5.91
CA LYS A 210 19.19 12.24 -5.40
C LYS A 210 17.75 12.11 -4.86
N SER A 211 17.24 13.13 -4.16
CA SER A 211 15.87 13.13 -3.66
C SER A 211 14.84 13.09 -4.80
N TRP A 212 15.11 13.83 -5.88
CA TRP A 212 14.27 13.81 -7.08
C TRP A 212 14.32 12.45 -7.78
N LEU A 213 15.51 11.88 -7.97
CA LEU A 213 15.67 10.58 -8.61
C LEU A 213 14.87 9.49 -7.89
N PHE A 214 15.08 9.36 -6.57
CA PHE A 214 14.39 8.34 -5.78
C PHE A 214 12.92 8.67 -5.54
N GLY A 215 12.54 9.95 -5.45
CA GLY A 215 11.17 10.38 -5.31
C GLY A 215 10.34 10.13 -6.58
N ILE A 216 10.89 10.43 -7.76
CA ILE A 216 10.26 10.13 -9.05
C ILE A 216 10.12 8.59 -9.20
N LEU A 217 11.18 7.83 -8.93
CA LEU A 217 11.13 6.37 -8.98
C LEU A 217 10.05 5.83 -8.06
N LEU A 218 9.98 6.31 -6.81
CA LEU A 218 8.95 5.94 -5.85
C LEU A 218 7.54 6.31 -6.36
N GLY A 219 7.38 7.49 -6.96
CA GLY A 219 6.12 7.97 -7.51
C GLY A 219 5.62 7.14 -8.68
N LEU A 220 6.51 6.79 -9.60
CA LEU A 220 6.18 5.95 -10.75
C LEU A 220 5.74 4.54 -10.32
N VAL A 221 6.47 3.90 -9.41
CA VAL A 221 6.09 2.56 -8.94
C VAL A 221 4.84 2.59 -8.06
N ASN A 222 4.63 3.65 -7.26
CA ASN A 222 3.43 3.84 -6.46
C ASN A 222 2.19 4.04 -7.33
N PHE A 223 2.27 4.92 -8.32
CA PHE A 223 1.20 5.14 -9.29
C PHE A 223 0.97 3.90 -10.14
N GLY A 224 2.04 3.23 -10.59
CA GLY A 224 1.98 1.97 -11.33
C GLY A 224 1.25 0.87 -10.56
N ALA A 225 1.49 0.75 -9.26
CA ALA A 225 0.76 -0.19 -8.41
C ALA A 225 -0.76 0.04 -8.46
N THR A 226 -1.19 1.29 -8.45
CA THR A 226 -2.61 1.67 -8.51
C THR A 226 -3.20 1.44 -9.90
N ILE A 227 -2.54 1.94 -10.97
CA ILE A 227 -3.12 1.86 -12.32
C ILE A 227 -3.14 0.43 -12.84
N PHE A 228 -2.10 -0.36 -12.58
CA PHE A 228 -2.05 -1.73 -13.09
C PHE A 228 -3.04 -2.67 -12.39
N ILE A 229 -3.35 -2.46 -11.09
CA ILE A 229 -4.41 -3.27 -10.46
C ILE A 229 -5.79 -2.90 -11.00
N ILE A 230 -6.06 -1.60 -11.24
CA ILE A 230 -7.30 -1.16 -11.87
C ILE A 230 -7.42 -1.73 -13.29
N SER A 231 -6.34 -1.68 -14.10
CA SER A 231 -6.32 -2.26 -15.44
C SER A 231 -6.50 -3.78 -15.42
N ALA A 232 -5.97 -4.47 -14.40
CA ALA A 232 -6.17 -5.91 -14.23
C ALA A 232 -7.64 -6.24 -13.93
N LEU A 233 -8.29 -5.46 -13.05
CA LEU A 233 -9.71 -5.62 -12.70
C LEU A 233 -10.64 -5.39 -13.88
N ASN A 234 -10.27 -4.47 -14.77
CA ASN A 234 -11.06 -4.16 -15.97
C ASN A 234 -10.72 -5.05 -17.17
N SER A 235 -9.67 -5.89 -17.07
CA SER A 235 -9.29 -6.78 -18.16
C SER A 235 -10.23 -7.97 -18.31
N VAL A 236 -10.65 -8.24 -19.55
CA VAL A 236 -11.45 -9.41 -19.91
C VAL A 236 -10.50 -10.54 -20.32
N ASN A 237 -10.75 -11.75 -19.83
CA ASN A 237 -10.01 -12.93 -20.25
C ASN A 237 -10.36 -13.26 -21.72
N SER A 238 -9.38 -13.22 -22.59
CA SER A 238 -9.56 -13.48 -24.04
C SER A 238 -10.09 -14.88 -24.36
N LEU A 239 -9.90 -15.85 -23.47
CA LEU A 239 -10.35 -17.24 -23.67
C LEU A 239 -11.79 -17.45 -23.22
N THR A 240 -12.24 -16.79 -22.15
CA THR A 240 -13.54 -17.01 -21.55
C THR A 240 -14.55 -15.89 -21.83
N GLY A 241 -14.08 -14.73 -22.32
CA GLY A 241 -14.92 -13.54 -22.52
C GLY A 241 -15.43 -12.90 -21.21
N LYS A 242 -14.97 -13.37 -20.05
CA LYS A 242 -15.41 -12.88 -18.73
C LYS A 242 -14.30 -12.13 -18.03
N LYS A 243 -14.68 -11.16 -17.19
CA LYS A 243 -13.75 -10.53 -16.23
C LYS A 243 -13.36 -11.56 -15.16
N ILE A 244 -12.10 -11.52 -14.72
CA ILE A 244 -11.67 -12.33 -13.58
C ILE A 244 -12.28 -11.73 -12.31
N GLU A 245 -12.76 -12.57 -11.41
CA GLU A 245 -13.35 -12.10 -10.16
C GLU A 245 -12.34 -11.28 -9.33
N SER A 246 -12.79 -10.16 -8.80
CA SER A 246 -11.95 -9.22 -8.06
C SER A 246 -11.25 -9.88 -6.88
N SER A 247 -11.93 -10.80 -6.21
CA SER A 247 -11.39 -11.57 -5.07
C SER A 247 -10.17 -12.39 -5.45
N ILE A 248 -10.23 -13.10 -6.58
CA ILE A 248 -9.12 -13.91 -7.08
C ILE A 248 -7.95 -13.00 -7.47
N LEU A 249 -8.24 -11.89 -8.17
CA LEU A 249 -7.22 -10.92 -8.56
C LEU A 249 -6.50 -10.32 -7.34
N PHE A 250 -7.24 -9.86 -6.34
CA PHE A 250 -6.65 -9.31 -5.12
C PHE A 250 -5.90 -10.37 -4.32
N GLY A 251 -6.40 -11.61 -4.25
CA GLY A 251 -5.70 -12.71 -3.60
C GLY A 251 -4.35 -13.00 -4.25
N ILE A 252 -4.32 -13.17 -5.58
CA ILE A 252 -3.07 -13.42 -6.33
C ILE A 252 -2.12 -12.22 -6.20
N ASN A 253 -2.65 -10.99 -6.29
CA ASN A 253 -1.85 -9.78 -6.12
C ASN A 253 -1.19 -9.73 -4.74
N ASN A 254 -1.93 -9.98 -3.67
CA ASN A 254 -1.40 -9.95 -2.30
C ASN A 254 -0.38 -11.07 -2.05
N ILE A 255 -0.66 -12.30 -2.51
CA ILE A 255 0.31 -13.42 -2.45
C ILE A 255 1.57 -13.07 -3.22
N GLY A 256 1.43 -12.54 -4.44
CA GLY A 256 2.57 -12.14 -5.28
C GLY A 256 3.44 -11.07 -4.61
N ILE A 257 2.84 -10.04 -4.03
CA ILE A 257 3.57 -8.95 -3.37
C ILE A 257 4.29 -9.47 -2.12
N VAL A 258 3.64 -10.30 -1.30
CA VAL A 258 4.28 -10.91 -0.10
C VAL A 258 5.44 -11.80 -0.53
N THR A 259 5.23 -12.65 -1.55
CA THR A 259 6.29 -13.53 -2.07
C THR A 259 7.50 -12.72 -2.53
N LEU A 260 7.29 -11.70 -3.37
CA LEU A 260 8.37 -10.84 -3.83
C LEU A 260 9.02 -10.07 -2.68
N GLY A 261 8.25 -9.54 -1.74
CA GLY A 261 8.78 -8.84 -0.56
C GLY A 261 9.70 -9.72 0.27
N VAL A 262 9.31 -10.97 0.52
CA VAL A 262 10.13 -11.96 1.23
C VAL A 262 11.40 -12.31 0.44
N LEU A 263 11.26 -12.64 -0.85
CA LEU A 263 12.38 -13.01 -1.71
C LEU A 263 13.39 -11.87 -1.83
N ILE A 264 12.93 -10.66 -2.02
CA ILE A 264 13.77 -9.47 -2.13
C ILE A 264 14.45 -9.15 -0.80
N GLY A 265 13.72 -9.22 0.31
CA GLY A 265 14.29 -9.06 1.65
C GLY A 265 15.42 -10.04 1.89
N PHE A 266 15.21 -11.31 1.56
CA PHE A 266 16.19 -12.37 1.74
C PHE A 266 17.40 -12.26 0.78
N ILE A 267 17.14 -12.15 -0.54
CA ILE A 267 18.20 -12.23 -1.56
C ILE A 267 18.97 -10.91 -1.66
N PHE A 268 18.26 -9.77 -1.80
CA PHE A 268 18.92 -8.48 -2.09
C PHE A 268 19.34 -7.72 -0.84
N PHE A 269 18.54 -7.82 0.23
CA PHE A 269 18.83 -7.09 1.46
C PHE A 269 19.43 -7.96 2.56
N LYS A 270 19.65 -9.27 2.27
CA LYS A 270 20.25 -10.23 3.20
C LYS A 270 19.55 -10.27 4.56
N GLU A 271 18.23 -10.04 4.55
CA GLU A 271 17.41 -10.23 5.74
C GLU A 271 17.51 -11.70 6.17
N ARG A 272 17.69 -11.95 7.47
CA ARG A 272 17.78 -13.31 8.01
C ARG A 272 16.55 -13.60 8.88
N PRO A 273 15.45 -14.11 8.29
CA PRO A 273 14.27 -14.48 9.06
C PRO A 273 14.60 -15.57 10.05
N THR A 274 14.11 -15.42 11.28
CA THR A 274 14.18 -16.47 12.31
C THR A 274 13.21 -17.61 11.97
N LYS A 275 13.30 -18.75 12.67
CA LYS A 275 12.33 -19.84 12.51
C LYS A 275 10.89 -19.35 12.74
N LEU A 276 10.68 -18.46 13.71
CA LEU A 276 9.37 -17.89 14.01
C LEU A 276 8.86 -16.99 12.87
N ASN A 277 9.76 -16.18 12.27
CA ASN A 277 9.40 -15.38 11.10
C ASN A 277 9.00 -16.26 9.92
N TRP A 278 9.69 -17.40 9.68
CA TRP A 278 9.32 -18.35 8.63
C TRP A 278 7.92 -18.96 8.85
N ILE A 279 7.57 -19.30 10.10
CA ILE A 279 6.21 -19.72 10.45
C ILE A 279 5.21 -18.61 10.12
N GLY A 280 5.50 -17.35 10.52
CA GLY A 280 4.65 -16.20 10.21
C GLY A 280 4.47 -15.99 8.70
N ILE A 281 5.55 -16.11 7.91
CA ILE A 281 5.51 -16.03 6.44
C ILE A 281 4.58 -17.11 5.87
N SER A 282 4.75 -18.37 6.29
CA SER A 282 3.89 -19.47 5.83
C SER A 282 2.43 -19.25 6.21
N LEU A 283 2.16 -18.77 7.42
CA LEU A 283 0.81 -18.44 7.86
C LEU A 283 0.18 -17.29 7.04
N SER A 284 0.97 -16.31 6.58
CA SER A 284 0.46 -15.23 5.75
C SER A 284 -0.08 -15.74 4.41
N PHE A 285 0.61 -16.71 3.78
CA PHE A 285 0.11 -17.33 2.55
C PHE A 285 -1.20 -18.09 2.77
N VAL A 286 -1.25 -18.88 3.84
CA VAL A 286 -2.47 -19.63 4.20
C VAL A 286 -3.61 -18.67 4.51
N ALA A 287 -3.35 -17.60 5.26
CA ALA A 287 -4.35 -16.58 5.59
C ALA A 287 -4.94 -15.93 4.34
N ILE A 288 -4.10 -15.52 3.37
CA ILE A 288 -4.57 -14.91 2.12
C ILE A 288 -5.43 -15.90 1.34
N LEU A 289 -5.02 -17.19 1.26
CA LEU A 289 -5.83 -18.22 0.61
C LEU A 289 -7.20 -18.35 1.25
N PHE A 290 -7.28 -18.44 2.58
CA PHE A 290 -8.57 -18.55 3.28
C PHE A 290 -9.45 -17.31 3.09
N LEU A 291 -8.86 -16.11 3.13
CA LEU A 291 -9.59 -14.86 2.90
C LEU A 291 -10.07 -14.72 1.44
N THR A 292 -9.38 -15.34 0.49
CA THR A 292 -9.71 -15.26 -0.94
C THR A 292 -10.71 -16.33 -1.34
N LEU A 293 -10.57 -17.58 -0.85
CA LEU A 293 -11.43 -18.72 -1.22
C LEU A 293 -12.87 -18.59 -0.72
N ASN A 294 -13.13 -17.75 0.26
CA ASN A 294 -14.45 -17.62 0.86
C ASN A 294 -15.39 -16.63 0.16
N GLN A 295 -15.06 -16.21 -1.02
CA GLN A 295 -15.91 -15.37 -1.87
C GLN A 295 -16.61 -16.19 -2.97
N TRP A 296 -16.58 -17.54 -2.86
CA TRP A 296 -17.30 -18.52 -3.68
C TRP A 296 -18.60 -18.97 -3.01
#